data_04121a045f34ac79e633bee0ac42989a
#
_entry.id   04121a045f34ac79e633bee0ac42989a
#
_cell.length_a   1.000
_cell.length_b   1.000
_cell.length_c   1.000
_cell.angle_alpha   90.00
_cell.angle_beta   90.00
_cell.angle_gamma   90.00
#
_symmetry.space_group_name_H-M   'P 1'
#
loop_
_entity.id
_entity.type
_entity.pdbx_description
1 polymer ?
#
loop_
_entity_poly.entity_id
_entity_poly.type
_entity_poly.pdbx_seq_one_letter_code
_entity_poly.pdbx_strand_id
1 'polypeptide(L)'
;MDFKYDVIVIGAGHAGCEAAAAAANMGSKTCLITMDMNKIGQMSCNPAVGGIAKGQIVREIDALGGYMGLVTDRTAIQFRMLNRSKGPAMWSPRAQCDRGKFIWAWREILENTPNLHIWQDTVEELIVENGEATGVMTCWGVTFHAKCIVLTAGTFLNGLMHIGHKQLAGGRMAEPASYHLTESITRHGITAGRMKTGTPVRIDGRSVHYDLMETQDGENDFHRFSFMSEPRKLKQLQCWTCFTNEEVHEVLRKGLPDSPLFNGQIQSIGPRYCPCLLYTSPSPRDISGS
;
A
#
# COMPACT_ATOMS: atom_id res chain seq x y z
N MET A 1 -25.08 -4.03 22.26
CA MET A 1 -24.42 -5.21 21.64
C MET A 1 -23.00 -5.23 22.20
N ASP A 2 -22.56 -6.37 22.69
CA ASP A 2 -21.22 -6.52 23.27
C ASP A 2 -20.30 -7.16 22.22
N PHE A 3 -19.47 -6.35 21.59
CA PHE A 3 -18.57 -6.78 20.53
C PHE A 3 -17.24 -7.20 21.15
N LYS A 4 -17.10 -8.51 21.47
CA LYS A 4 -15.89 -9.09 22.05
C LYS A 4 -15.13 -9.95 21.05
N TYR A 5 -13.83 -9.66 20.93
CA TYR A 5 -12.89 -10.33 20.05
C TYR A 5 -11.60 -10.71 20.79
N ASP A 6 -10.77 -11.53 20.18
CA ASP A 6 -9.40 -11.74 20.63
C ASP A 6 -8.48 -10.68 20.02
N VAL A 7 -8.69 -10.36 18.72
CA VAL A 7 -7.90 -9.39 17.99
C VAL A 7 -8.80 -8.40 17.25
N ILE A 8 -8.48 -7.12 17.32
CA ILE A 8 -9.03 -6.07 16.47
C ILE A 8 -7.92 -5.56 15.57
N VAL A 9 -8.18 -5.50 14.26
CA VAL A 9 -7.29 -4.88 13.27
C VAL A 9 -7.95 -3.62 12.72
N ILE A 10 -7.26 -2.49 12.82
CA ILE A 10 -7.74 -1.18 12.37
C ILE A 10 -7.11 -0.85 11.02
N GLY A 11 -7.93 -0.76 9.97
CA GLY A 11 -7.51 -0.45 8.61
C GLY A 11 -7.29 -1.69 7.75
N ALA A 12 -8.03 -1.78 6.63
CA ALA A 12 -7.96 -2.88 5.67
C ALA A 12 -7.05 -2.56 4.46
N GLY A 13 -5.90 -1.92 4.70
CA GLY A 13 -4.80 -1.87 3.74
C GLY A 13 -4.07 -3.21 3.66
N HIS A 14 -2.98 -3.30 2.88
CA HIS A 14 -2.24 -4.56 2.69
C HIS A 14 -1.81 -5.19 4.03
N ALA A 15 -1.27 -4.38 4.94
CA ALA A 15 -0.84 -4.86 6.25
C ALA A 15 -2.02 -5.35 7.11
N GLY A 16 -3.14 -4.64 7.08
CA GLY A 16 -4.32 -5.03 7.85
C GLY A 16 -5.00 -6.28 7.30
N CYS A 17 -5.04 -6.45 5.98
CA CYS A 17 -5.55 -7.67 5.36
C CYS A 17 -4.74 -8.90 5.81
N GLU A 18 -3.41 -8.82 5.77
CA GLU A 18 -2.52 -9.89 6.22
C GLU A 18 -2.65 -10.15 7.74
N ALA A 19 -2.66 -9.09 8.55
CA ALA A 19 -2.78 -9.22 10.00
C ALA A 19 -4.11 -9.86 10.42
N ALA A 20 -5.21 -9.45 9.80
CA ALA A 20 -6.53 -9.98 10.09
C ALA A 20 -6.66 -11.45 9.67
N ALA A 21 -6.20 -11.77 8.46
CA ALA A 21 -6.20 -13.14 7.97
C ALA A 21 -5.32 -14.06 8.83
N ALA A 22 -4.11 -13.61 9.16
CA ALA A 22 -3.19 -14.39 9.99
C ALA A 22 -3.80 -14.67 11.38
N ALA A 23 -4.32 -13.67 12.06
CA ALA A 23 -4.94 -13.85 13.38
C ALA A 23 -6.14 -14.83 13.34
N ALA A 24 -7.00 -14.66 12.34
CA ALA A 24 -8.17 -15.51 12.16
C ALA A 24 -7.79 -16.97 11.80
N ASN A 25 -6.82 -17.17 10.92
CA ASN A 25 -6.32 -18.50 10.56
C ASN A 25 -5.64 -19.23 11.74
N MET A 26 -5.06 -18.47 12.67
CA MET A 26 -4.52 -19.02 13.93
C MET A 26 -5.61 -19.35 14.95
N GLY A 27 -6.89 -19.17 14.61
CA GLY A 27 -8.03 -19.51 15.45
C GLY A 27 -8.53 -18.38 16.36
N SER A 28 -7.96 -17.18 16.28
CA SER A 28 -8.42 -16.02 17.03
C SER A 28 -9.72 -15.46 16.45
N LYS A 29 -10.70 -15.15 17.30
CA LYS A 29 -11.88 -14.39 16.91
C LYS A 29 -11.45 -12.96 16.60
N THR A 30 -11.43 -12.60 15.32
CA THR A 30 -10.83 -11.37 14.81
C THR A 30 -11.88 -10.43 14.23
N CYS A 31 -11.73 -9.12 14.46
CA CYS A 31 -12.51 -8.07 13.80
C CYS A 31 -11.58 -7.16 13.00
N LEU A 32 -11.85 -7.01 11.71
CA LEU A 32 -11.21 -6.03 10.83
C LEU A 32 -12.13 -4.82 10.68
N ILE A 33 -11.71 -3.67 11.17
CA ILE A 33 -12.48 -2.42 11.07
C ILE A 33 -11.87 -1.55 9.98
N THR A 34 -12.68 -1.15 9.00
CA THR A 34 -12.24 -0.33 7.86
C THR A 34 -13.25 0.74 7.51
N MET A 35 -12.78 1.88 7.04
CA MET A 35 -13.64 3.02 6.64
C MET A 35 -14.50 2.70 5.41
N ASP A 36 -14.00 1.85 4.51
CA ASP A 36 -14.71 1.47 3.29
C ASP A 36 -14.35 0.04 2.87
N MET A 37 -15.34 -0.85 2.92
CA MET A 37 -15.18 -2.25 2.52
C MET A 37 -14.91 -2.42 1.02
N ASN A 38 -15.26 -1.43 0.18
CA ASN A 38 -14.98 -1.48 -1.26
C ASN A 38 -13.53 -1.08 -1.59
N LYS A 39 -12.74 -0.73 -0.57
CA LYS A 39 -11.33 -0.31 -0.68
C LYS A 39 -10.36 -1.27 0.01
N ILE A 40 -10.82 -2.44 0.41
CA ILE A 40 -9.99 -3.48 1.04
C ILE A 40 -8.81 -3.82 0.12
N GLY A 41 -7.59 -3.77 0.65
CA GLY A 41 -6.37 -4.05 -0.09
C GLY A 41 -6.04 -3.06 -1.21
N GLN A 42 -6.72 -1.92 -1.31
CA GLN A 42 -6.55 -1.00 -2.43
C GLN A 42 -5.11 -0.50 -2.58
N MET A 43 -4.58 -0.63 -3.79
CA MET A 43 -3.28 -0.10 -4.18
C MET A 43 -3.34 1.42 -4.36
N SER A 44 -2.80 2.18 -3.41
CA SER A 44 -2.92 3.64 -3.37
C SER A 44 -2.03 4.36 -4.37
N CYS A 45 -0.82 3.85 -4.60
CA CYS A 45 0.17 4.47 -5.48
C CYS A 45 0.18 3.76 -6.85
N ASN A 46 1.16 2.91 -7.09
CA ASN A 46 1.21 2.08 -8.29
C ASN A 46 0.46 0.76 -8.05
N PRO A 47 -0.26 0.24 -9.04
CA PRO A 47 -0.89 -1.08 -8.94
C PRO A 47 0.17 -2.19 -9.09
N ALA A 48 1.21 -2.14 -8.27
CA ALA A 48 2.36 -3.04 -8.34
C ALA A 48 2.73 -3.59 -6.97
N VAL A 49 3.11 -4.85 -6.95
CA VAL A 49 3.60 -5.59 -5.79
C VAL A 49 5.04 -6.00 -6.02
N GLY A 50 5.84 -5.99 -4.97
CA GLY A 50 7.22 -6.44 -5.01
C GLY A 50 8.18 -5.37 -5.53
N GLY A 51 9.21 -5.83 -6.22
CA GLY A 51 10.37 -5.04 -6.60
C GLY A 51 11.54 -5.22 -5.64
N ILE A 52 12.61 -4.44 -5.82
CA ILE A 52 13.86 -4.58 -5.06
C ILE A 52 13.59 -4.48 -3.57
N ALA A 53 14.06 -5.44 -2.79
CA ALA A 53 13.87 -5.65 -1.36
C ALA A 53 12.41 -5.93 -0.91
N LYS A 54 11.42 -5.64 -1.74
CA LYS A 54 10.00 -5.84 -1.39
C LYS A 54 9.47 -7.19 -1.87
N GLY A 55 9.95 -7.67 -3.03
CA GLY A 55 9.52 -8.96 -3.58
C GLY A 55 9.90 -10.14 -2.69
N GLN A 56 11.06 -10.05 -2.04
CA GLN A 56 11.51 -11.06 -1.06
C GLN A 56 10.59 -11.10 0.14
N ILE A 57 10.22 -9.94 0.69
CA ILE A 57 9.30 -9.85 1.85
C ILE A 57 7.94 -10.47 1.51
N VAL A 58 7.41 -10.25 0.31
CA VAL A 58 6.14 -10.88 -0.11
C VAL A 58 6.27 -12.41 -0.12
N ARG A 59 7.41 -12.95 -0.55
CA ARG A 59 7.66 -14.40 -0.52
C ARG A 59 7.83 -14.94 0.90
N GLU A 60 8.42 -14.18 1.80
CA GLU A 60 8.52 -14.53 3.21
C GLU A 60 7.13 -14.56 3.87
N ILE A 61 6.27 -13.58 3.56
CA ILE A 61 4.87 -13.56 4.00
C ILE A 61 4.12 -14.79 3.46
N ASP A 62 4.30 -15.13 2.18
CA ASP A 62 3.70 -16.32 1.55
C ASP A 62 4.13 -17.61 2.25
N ALA A 63 5.42 -17.74 2.58
CA ALA A 63 5.98 -18.88 3.29
C ALA A 63 5.38 -19.05 4.71
N LEU A 64 4.90 -17.97 5.31
CA LEU A 64 4.20 -17.97 6.60
C LEU A 64 2.68 -18.19 6.46
N GLY A 65 2.19 -18.43 5.24
CA GLY A 65 0.76 -18.65 4.97
C GLY A 65 -0.04 -17.37 4.69
N GLY A 66 0.62 -16.26 4.36
CA GLY A 66 -0.05 -15.02 3.97
C GLY A 66 -0.61 -15.07 2.55
N TYR A 67 -1.44 -14.12 2.22
CA TYR A 67 -2.21 -14.10 0.96
C TYR A 67 -1.70 -13.13 -0.09
N MET A 68 -0.79 -12.21 0.26
CA MET A 68 -0.31 -11.16 -0.65
C MET A 68 0.29 -11.75 -1.93
N GLY A 69 1.05 -12.83 -1.83
CA GLY A 69 1.62 -13.55 -2.96
C GLY A 69 0.55 -14.14 -3.87
N LEU A 70 -0.41 -14.86 -3.30
CA LEU A 70 -1.54 -15.48 -4.00
C LEU A 70 -2.41 -14.46 -4.73
N VAL A 71 -2.81 -13.38 -4.04
CA VAL A 71 -3.62 -12.31 -4.61
C VAL A 71 -2.88 -11.61 -5.75
N THR A 72 -1.58 -11.39 -5.57
CA THR A 72 -0.73 -10.79 -6.61
C THR A 72 -0.69 -11.65 -7.86
N ASP A 73 -0.41 -12.95 -7.73
CA ASP A 73 -0.32 -13.85 -8.87
C ASP A 73 -1.66 -14.01 -9.58
N ARG A 74 -2.77 -14.07 -8.84
CA ARG A 74 -4.13 -14.15 -9.38
C ARG A 74 -4.52 -12.92 -10.20
N THR A 75 -3.97 -11.74 -9.87
CA THR A 75 -4.38 -10.46 -10.45
C THR A 75 -3.31 -9.78 -11.28
N ALA A 76 -2.14 -10.41 -11.43
CA ALA A 76 -1.03 -9.89 -12.19
C ALA A 76 -1.36 -9.77 -13.69
N ILE A 77 -1.13 -8.58 -14.24
CA ILE A 77 -1.23 -8.26 -15.67
C ILE A 77 0.14 -8.07 -16.32
N GLN A 78 1.20 -7.98 -15.53
CA GLN A 78 2.59 -8.04 -15.97
C GLN A 78 3.45 -8.55 -14.81
N PHE A 79 4.41 -9.42 -15.12
CA PHE A 79 5.40 -9.89 -14.14
C PHE A 79 6.81 -9.73 -14.68
N ARG A 80 7.74 -9.35 -13.80
CA ARG A 80 9.17 -9.30 -14.10
C ARG A 80 9.99 -9.73 -12.89
N MET A 81 11.08 -10.43 -13.14
CA MET A 81 12.13 -10.68 -12.16
C MET A 81 13.23 -9.64 -12.30
N LEU A 82 13.29 -8.70 -11.38
CA LEU A 82 14.32 -7.66 -11.37
C LEU A 82 15.66 -8.22 -10.86
N ASN A 83 16.75 -7.56 -11.23
CA ASN A 83 18.13 -7.91 -10.82
C ASN A 83 18.60 -9.30 -11.23
N ARG A 84 18.13 -9.83 -12.35
CA ARG A 84 18.58 -11.16 -12.83
C ARG A 84 20.09 -11.23 -13.03
N SER A 85 20.73 -10.15 -13.52
CA SER A 85 22.16 -10.05 -13.73
C SER A 85 23.00 -10.06 -12.43
N LYS A 86 22.36 -9.82 -11.29
CA LYS A 86 23.01 -9.75 -9.97
C LYS A 86 23.06 -11.08 -9.21
N GLY A 87 22.53 -12.14 -9.81
CA GLY A 87 22.44 -13.48 -9.23
C GLY A 87 21.19 -13.74 -8.38
N PRO A 88 20.89 -15.03 -8.10
CA PRO A 88 19.62 -15.46 -7.50
C PRO A 88 19.29 -14.82 -6.15
N ALA A 89 20.28 -14.50 -5.32
CA ALA A 89 20.07 -13.86 -4.03
C ALA A 89 19.52 -12.43 -4.16
N MET A 90 19.72 -11.79 -5.31
CA MET A 90 19.26 -10.42 -5.58
C MET A 90 17.99 -10.41 -6.45
N TRP A 91 17.52 -11.54 -6.90
CA TRP A 91 16.31 -11.61 -7.72
C TRP A 91 15.10 -11.09 -6.96
N SER A 92 14.43 -10.13 -7.55
CA SER A 92 13.36 -9.41 -6.89
C SER A 92 12.10 -9.46 -7.77
N PRO A 93 11.13 -10.33 -7.45
CA PRO A 93 9.90 -10.42 -8.23
C PRO A 93 9.10 -9.12 -8.10
N ARG A 94 8.54 -8.67 -9.23
CA ARG A 94 7.64 -7.53 -9.32
C ARG A 94 6.49 -7.83 -10.26
N ALA A 95 5.28 -7.54 -9.84
CA ALA A 95 4.10 -7.64 -10.69
C ALA A 95 3.35 -6.31 -10.74
N GLN A 96 2.82 -5.97 -11.92
CA GLN A 96 1.72 -5.03 -12.07
C GLN A 96 0.43 -5.82 -11.96
N CYS A 97 -0.55 -5.29 -11.23
CA CYS A 97 -1.81 -5.96 -10.99
C CYS A 97 -2.99 -5.14 -11.55
N ASP A 98 -4.05 -5.83 -11.91
CA ASP A 98 -5.34 -5.21 -12.12
C ASP A 98 -5.86 -4.72 -10.77
N ARG A 99 -5.95 -3.40 -10.60
CA ARG A 99 -6.32 -2.77 -9.32
C ARG A 99 -7.71 -3.19 -8.84
N GLY A 100 -8.68 -3.28 -9.73
CA GLY A 100 -10.05 -3.67 -9.39
C GLY A 100 -10.11 -5.13 -8.95
N LYS A 101 -9.51 -6.03 -9.73
CA LYS A 101 -9.45 -7.45 -9.39
C LYS A 101 -8.67 -7.74 -8.11
N PHE A 102 -7.64 -6.94 -7.83
CA PHE A 102 -6.85 -7.06 -6.59
C PHE A 102 -7.70 -6.78 -5.34
N ILE A 103 -8.53 -5.72 -5.37
CA ILE A 103 -9.47 -5.41 -4.29
C ILE A 103 -10.46 -6.58 -4.10
N TRP A 104 -11.06 -7.06 -5.19
CA TRP A 104 -12.04 -8.14 -5.12
C TRP A 104 -11.43 -9.46 -4.64
N ALA A 105 -10.22 -9.78 -5.07
CA ALA A 105 -9.53 -10.99 -4.62
C ALA A 105 -9.23 -10.97 -3.11
N TRP A 106 -8.78 -9.83 -2.58
CA TRP A 106 -8.60 -9.65 -1.14
C TRP A 106 -9.92 -9.77 -0.38
N ARG A 107 -10.94 -9.07 -0.86
CA ARG A 107 -12.26 -9.10 -0.23
C ARG A 107 -12.84 -10.51 -0.17
N GLU A 108 -12.78 -11.24 -1.27
CA GLU A 108 -13.23 -12.62 -1.35
C GLU A 108 -12.52 -13.52 -0.33
N ILE A 109 -11.21 -13.38 -0.18
CA ILE A 109 -10.43 -14.14 0.81
C ILE A 109 -10.90 -13.80 2.22
N LEU A 110 -10.97 -12.52 2.56
CA LEU A 110 -11.28 -12.10 3.93
C LEU A 110 -12.73 -12.44 4.32
N GLU A 111 -13.69 -12.29 3.41
CA GLU A 111 -15.10 -12.63 3.67
C GLU A 111 -15.30 -14.16 3.85
N ASN A 112 -14.41 -14.99 3.27
CA ASN A 112 -14.45 -16.44 3.42
C ASN A 112 -13.48 -16.98 4.49
N THR A 113 -12.75 -16.12 5.19
CA THR A 113 -11.84 -16.55 6.26
C THR A 113 -12.66 -16.85 7.55
N PRO A 114 -12.63 -18.08 8.07
CA PRO A 114 -13.30 -18.41 9.33
C PRO A 114 -12.77 -17.52 10.48
N ASN A 115 -13.60 -17.26 11.47
CA ASN A 115 -13.30 -16.44 12.65
C ASN A 115 -13.01 -14.94 12.36
N LEU A 116 -13.11 -14.48 11.11
CA LEU A 116 -12.92 -13.09 10.73
C LEU A 116 -14.26 -12.40 10.51
N HIS A 117 -14.47 -11.32 11.25
CA HIS A 117 -15.58 -10.40 11.04
C HIS A 117 -15.05 -9.10 10.45
N ILE A 118 -15.78 -8.52 9.49
CA ILE A 118 -15.45 -7.24 8.90
C ILE A 118 -16.50 -6.22 9.31
N TRP A 119 -16.05 -5.05 9.77
CA TRP A 119 -16.92 -3.95 10.17
C TRP A 119 -16.54 -2.67 9.45
N GLN A 120 -17.51 -1.99 8.85
CA GLN A 120 -17.27 -0.73 8.16
C GLN A 120 -17.55 0.44 9.07
N ASP A 121 -16.48 1.06 9.57
CA ASP A 121 -16.52 2.25 10.39
C ASP A 121 -15.14 2.91 10.51
N THR A 122 -15.05 4.09 11.12
CA THR A 122 -13.80 4.77 11.44
C THR A 122 -13.53 4.68 12.93
N VAL A 123 -12.37 4.17 13.30
CA VAL A 123 -11.93 4.15 14.70
C VAL A 123 -11.36 5.50 15.08
N GLU A 124 -11.83 6.07 16.19
CA GLU A 124 -11.40 7.38 16.70
C GLU A 124 -10.70 7.31 18.05
N GLU A 125 -10.95 6.26 18.84
CA GLU A 125 -10.40 6.18 20.18
C GLU A 125 -9.86 4.78 20.50
N LEU A 126 -8.71 4.75 21.18
CA LEU A 126 -8.17 3.57 21.84
C LEU A 126 -8.65 3.57 23.29
N ILE A 127 -9.30 2.49 23.72
CA ILE A 127 -9.73 2.30 25.10
C ILE A 127 -8.59 1.66 25.86
N VAL A 128 -8.15 2.31 26.93
CA VAL A 128 -7.06 1.81 27.79
C VAL A 128 -7.56 1.78 29.23
N GLU A 129 -7.45 0.61 29.85
CA GLU A 129 -7.81 0.39 31.25
C GLU A 129 -6.60 -0.18 31.99
N ASN A 130 -6.24 0.40 33.12
CA ASN A 130 -5.09 -0.02 33.91
C ASN A 130 -3.76 -0.13 33.15
N GLY A 131 -3.57 0.71 32.10
CA GLY A 131 -2.38 0.72 31.27
C GLY A 131 -2.37 -0.30 30.14
N GLU A 132 -3.44 -1.07 29.96
CA GLU A 132 -3.60 -2.04 28.87
C GLU A 132 -4.65 -1.56 27.87
N ALA A 133 -4.38 -1.76 26.58
CA ALA A 133 -5.35 -1.49 25.53
C ALA A 133 -6.42 -2.61 25.52
N THR A 134 -7.65 -2.27 25.86
CA THR A 134 -8.76 -3.21 26.03
C THR A 134 -9.82 -3.14 24.94
N GLY A 135 -9.75 -2.10 24.08
CA GLY A 135 -10.75 -1.93 23.03
C GLY A 135 -10.54 -0.69 22.19
N VAL A 136 -11.52 -0.45 21.34
CA VAL A 136 -11.58 0.75 20.48
C VAL A 136 -13.01 1.26 20.44
N MET A 137 -13.16 2.58 20.18
CA MET A 137 -14.43 3.21 19.91
C MET A 137 -14.41 3.81 18.50
N THR A 138 -15.52 3.65 17.78
CA THR A 138 -15.70 4.18 16.44
C THR A 138 -16.37 5.54 16.45
N CYS A 139 -16.36 6.24 15.32
CA CYS A 139 -17.00 7.56 15.16
C CYS A 139 -18.53 7.55 15.39
N TRP A 140 -19.16 6.40 15.26
CA TRP A 140 -20.59 6.22 15.60
C TRP A 140 -20.82 5.83 17.07
N GLY A 141 -19.79 5.86 17.90
CA GLY A 141 -19.86 5.51 19.32
C GLY A 141 -20.01 4.00 19.60
N VAL A 142 -19.71 3.17 18.62
CA VAL A 142 -19.73 1.71 18.80
C VAL A 142 -18.41 1.27 19.45
N THR A 143 -18.50 0.54 20.56
CA THR A 143 -17.36 0.03 21.31
C THR A 143 -17.09 -1.43 20.97
N PHE A 144 -15.85 -1.74 20.71
CA PHE A 144 -15.32 -3.09 20.49
C PHE A 144 -14.26 -3.39 21.52
N HIS A 145 -14.32 -4.56 22.14
CA HIS A 145 -13.33 -5.03 23.12
C HIS A 145 -12.48 -6.14 22.53
N ALA A 146 -11.18 -6.11 22.83
CA ALA A 146 -10.25 -7.17 22.42
C ALA A 146 -9.04 -7.27 23.36
N LYS A 147 -8.38 -8.43 23.33
CA LYS A 147 -7.11 -8.67 24.03
C LYS A 147 -5.92 -8.03 23.32
N CYS A 148 -5.99 -7.91 22.00
CA CYS A 148 -4.95 -7.32 21.14
C CYS A 148 -5.54 -6.38 20.11
N ILE A 149 -4.85 -5.25 19.88
CA ILE A 149 -5.23 -4.25 18.87
C ILE A 149 -4.05 -4.02 17.94
N VAL A 150 -4.28 -4.17 16.64
CA VAL A 150 -3.30 -3.99 15.59
C VAL A 150 -3.69 -2.77 14.75
N LEU A 151 -2.87 -1.72 14.81
CA LEU A 151 -3.11 -0.48 14.06
C LEU A 151 -2.35 -0.49 12.73
N THR A 152 -3.09 -0.44 11.63
CA THR A 152 -2.57 -0.42 10.25
C THR A 152 -3.20 0.69 9.41
N ALA A 153 -3.32 1.88 9.98
CA ALA A 153 -4.09 3.00 9.41
C ALA A 153 -3.46 3.67 8.17
N GLY A 154 -2.29 3.25 7.73
CA GLY A 154 -1.66 3.72 6.49
C GLY A 154 -1.43 5.23 6.47
N THR A 155 -1.99 5.92 5.46
CA THR A 155 -1.85 7.36 5.25
C THR A 155 -3.03 8.19 5.79
N PHE A 156 -3.91 7.59 6.58
CA PHE A 156 -5.19 8.20 6.94
C PHE A 156 -5.18 9.00 8.24
N LEU A 157 -4.33 8.63 9.23
CA LEU A 157 -4.26 9.34 10.51
C LEU A 157 -3.85 10.80 10.31
N ASN A 158 -4.78 11.71 10.56
CA ASN A 158 -4.63 13.15 10.28
C ASN A 158 -4.07 13.39 8.87
N GLY A 159 -4.53 12.61 7.90
CA GLY A 159 -4.02 12.60 6.53
C GLY A 159 -4.18 13.95 5.84
N LEU A 160 -3.12 14.40 5.15
CA LEU A 160 -3.12 15.64 4.37
C LEU A 160 -2.49 15.38 3.01
N MET A 161 -3.25 15.65 1.97
CA MET A 161 -2.80 15.54 0.57
C MET A 161 -2.32 16.90 0.07
N HIS A 162 -1.18 16.90 -0.63
CA HIS A 162 -0.63 18.06 -1.30
C HIS A 162 -0.71 17.84 -2.82
N ILE A 163 -1.36 18.77 -3.53
CA ILE A 163 -1.50 18.74 -4.99
C ILE A 163 -1.17 20.15 -5.50
N GLY A 164 0.05 20.36 -5.95
CA GLY A 164 0.58 21.70 -6.19
C GLY A 164 0.44 22.55 -4.94
N HIS A 165 -0.13 23.74 -5.09
CA HIS A 165 -0.38 24.66 -3.96
C HIS A 165 -1.61 24.31 -3.10
N LYS A 166 -2.41 23.32 -3.51
CA LYS A 166 -3.62 22.94 -2.77
C LYS A 166 -3.32 21.89 -1.70
N GLN A 167 -3.93 22.09 -0.55
CA GLN A 167 -3.94 21.12 0.55
C GLN A 167 -5.36 20.65 0.79
N LEU A 168 -5.53 19.34 0.87
CA LEU A 168 -6.82 18.70 1.10
C LEU A 168 -6.68 17.67 2.21
N ALA A 169 -7.53 17.74 3.20
CA ALA A 169 -7.60 16.70 4.22
C ALA A 169 -8.06 15.38 3.60
N GLY A 170 -7.32 14.31 3.87
CA GLY A 170 -7.63 13.00 3.32
C GLY A 170 -6.41 12.08 3.30
N GLY A 171 -6.65 10.80 3.35
CA GLY A 171 -5.60 9.76 3.24
C GLY A 171 -5.29 9.38 1.79
N ARG A 172 -6.29 9.51 0.92
CA ARG A 172 -6.23 9.32 -0.54
C ARG A 172 -7.23 10.26 -1.22
N MET A 173 -7.09 10.41 -2.54
CA MET A 173 -8.03 11.22 -3.33
C MET A 173 -9.46 10.72 -3.13
N ALA A 174 -10.37 11.64 -2.78
CA ALA A 174 -11.78 11.40 -2.47
C ALA A 174 -12.05 10.46 -1.28
N GLU A 175 -11.07 10.28 -0.39
CA GLU A 175 -11.25 9.52 0.85
C GLU A 175 -10.86 10.38 2.06
N PRO A 176 -11.72 10.49 3.09
CA PRO A 176 -11.49 11.36 4.24
C PRO A 176 -10.27 10.94 5.04
N ALA A 177 -9.73 11.87 5.84
CA ALA A 177 -8.76 11.54 6.87
C ALA A 177 -9.46 10.91 8.08
N SER A 178 -8.73 10.11 8.86
CA SER A 178 -9.13 9.64 10.17
C SER A 178 -8.57 10.60 11.22
N TYR A 179 -9.45 11.21 12.01
CA TYR A 179 -9.10 12.12 13.08
C TYR A 179 -9.24 11.45 14.45
N HIS A 180 -8.72 12.12 15.49
CA HIS A 180 -8.84 11.74 16.89
C HIS A 180 -8.02 10.53 17.35
N LEU A 181 -7.87 9.48 16.51
CA LEU A 181 -7.14 8.28 16.90
C LEU A 181 -5.65 8.56 17.20
N THR A 182 -5.01 9.48 16.44
CA THR A 182 -3.61 9.87 16.73
C THR A 182 -3.51 10.52 18.10
N GLU A 183 -4.40 11.44 18.41
CA GLU A 183 -4.46 12.12 19.71
C GLU A 183 -4.78 11.13 20.83
N SER A 184 -5.65 10.16 20.57
CA SER A 184 -5.97 9.10 21.52
C SER A 184 -4.73 8.27 21.87
N ILE A 185 -3.99 7.76 20.90
CA ILE A 185 -2.80 6.93 21.17
C ILE A 185 -1.65 7.76 21.79
N THR A 186 -1.50 9.04 21.43
CA THR A 186 -0.44 9.90 22.00
C THR A 186 -0.69 10.23 23.47
N ARG A 187 -1.94 10.33 23.91
CA ARG A 187 -2.29 10.48 25.34
C ARG A 187 -1.76 9.32 26.20
N HIS A 188 -1.52 8.15 25.59
CA HIS A 188 -0.97 6.98 26.27
C HIS A 188 0.55 6.82 26.09
N GLY A 189 1.26 7.91 25.73
CA GLY A 189 2.72 7.97 25.69
C GLY A 189 3.35 7.47 24.37
N ILE A 190 2.56 7.16 23.35
CA ILE A 190 3.08 6.78 22.03
C ILE A 190 3.42 8.04 21.24
N THR A 191 4.68 8.19 20.84
CA THR A 191 5.11 9.34 20.05
C THR A 191 4.64 9.20 18.60
N ALA A 192 3.93 10.20 18.10
CA ALA A 192 3.51 10.28 16.70
C ALA A 192 4.39 11.25 15.91
N GLY A 193 4.67 10.93 14.66
CA GLY A 193 5.42 11.77 13.73
C GLY A 193 4.75 11.84 12.36
N ARG A 194 5.07 12.90 11.61
CA ARG A 194 4.56 13.06 10.23
C ARG A 194 5.52 12.40 9.25
N MET A 195 4.97 11.54 8.39
CA MET A 195 5.69 10.93 7.29
C MET A 195 5.03 11.31 5.96
N LYS A 196 5.82 11.42 4.92
CA LYS A 196 5.32 11.67 3.57
C LYS A 196 5.41 10.44 2.70
N THR A 197 4.50 10.32 1.74
CA THR A 197 4.59 9.40 0.61
C THR A 197 4.23 10.15 -0.68
N GLY A 198 4.75 9.70 -1.82
CA GLY A 198 4.45 10.29 -3.12
C GLY A 198 3.62 9.35 -3.97
N THR A 199 2.77 9.92 -4.81
CA THR A 199 2.01 9.18 -5.81
C THR A 199 2.33 9.77 -7.19
N PRO A 200 2.72 8.96 -8.20
CA PRO A 200 2.96 9.46 -9.54
C PRO A 200 1.65 9.96 -10.15
N VAL A 201 1.78 10.92 -11.06
CA VAL A 201 0.65 11.44 -11.83
C VAL A 201 -0.04 10.32 -12.63
N ARG A 202 -1.32 10.47 -12.86
CA ARG A 202 -2.10 9.66 -13.81
C ARG A 202 -2.32 10.51 -15.04
N ILE A 203 -1.95 9.98 -16.20
CA ILE A 203 -2.15 10.62 -17.50
C ILE A 203 -3.22 9.87 -18.29
N ASP A 204 -3.88 10.57 -19.20
CA ASP A 204 -4.80 9.93 -20.13
C ASP A 204 -3.99 9.12 -21.16
N GLY A 205 -4.17 7.80 -21.14
CA GLY A 205 -3.46 6.89 -22.03
C GLY A 205 -3.70 7.19 -23.53
N ARG A 206 -4.79 7.87 -23.87
CA ARG A 206 -5.07 8.30 -25.25
C ARG A 206 -4.19 9.45 -25.71
N SER A 207 -3.59 10.19 -24.78
CA SER A 207 -2.66 11.28 -25.07
C SER A 207 -1.19 10.85 -25.13
N VAL A 208 -0.93 9.56 -24.92
CA VAL A 208 0.44 9.03 -24.90
C VAL A 208 0.87 8.57 -26.28
N HIS A 209 2.03 9.04 -26.72
CA HIS A 209 2.66 8.64 -27.96
C HIS A 209 3.47 7.34 -27.75
N TYR A 210 2.79 6.21 -27.73
CA TYR A 210 3.41 4.89 -27.51
C TYR A 210 4.40 4.49 -28.60
N ASP A 211 4.23 5.04 -29.81
CA ASP A 211 5.11 4.87 -30.95
C ASP A 211 6.51 5.46 -30.75
N LEU A 212 6.66 6.40 -29.82
CA LEU A 212 7.93 7.01 -29.45
C LEU A 212 8.62 6.34 -28.25
N MET A 213 8.05 5.25 -27.74
CA MET A 213 8.53 4.60 -26.52
C MET A 213 8.98 3.16 -26.80
N GLU A 214 9.94 2.71 -25.99
CA GLU A 214 10.35 1.31 -26.03
C GLU A 214 9.36 0.44 -25.27
N THR A 215 8.91 -0.65 -25.86
CA THR A 215 8.04 -1.62 -25.18
C THR A 215 8.83 -2.42 -24.14
N GLN A 216 8.21 -2.65 -23.01
CA GLN A 216 8.74 -3.50 -21.96
C GLN A 216 7.75 -4.61 -21.67
N ASP A 217 8.01 -5.79 -22.22
CA ASP A 217 7.19 -6.96 -22.04
C ASP A 217 7.31 -7.56 -20.63
N GLY A 218 6.26 -8.22 -20.20
CA GLY A 218 6.31 -9.10 -19.06
C GLY A 218 7.12 -10.37 -19.38
N GLU A 219 7.59 -11.02 -18.33
CA GLU A 219 8.24 -12.34 -18.46
C GLU A 219 7.20 -13.45 -18.40
N ASN A 220 7.30 -14.38 -19.34
CA ASN A 220 6.39 -15.54 -19.44
C ASN A 220 6.96 -16.77 -18.74
N ASP A 221 8.03 -16.63 -17.97
CA ASP A 221 8.58 -17.73 -17.21
C ASP A 221 7.69 -18.13 -16.02
N PHE A 222 8.02 -19.26 -15.39
CA PHE A 222 7.24 -19.86 -14.31
C PHE A 222 7.39 -19.14 -12.96
N HIS A 223 8.07 -17.99 -12.90
CA HIS A 223 8.24 -17.28 -11.64
C HIS A 223 6.94 -16.65 -11.18
N ARG A 224 6.61 -16.87 -9.92
CA ARG A 224 5.44 -16.36 -9.21
C ARG A 224 5.86 -15.87 -7.84
N PHE A 225 4.96 -15.16 -7.16
CA PHE A 225 5.18 -14.79 -5.77
C PHE A 225 4.95 -15.98 -4.84
N SER A 226 3.86 -16.71 -5.04
CA SER A 226 3.51 -17.86 -4.23
C SER A 226 3.79 -19.17 -4.95
N PHE A 227 4.34 -20.15 -4.23
CA PHE A 227 4.48 -21.52 -4.70
C PHE A 227 3.14 -22.26 -4.81
N MET A 228 2.10 -21.73 -4.13
CA MET A 228 0.74 -22.30 -4.15
C MET A 228 -0.13 -21.72 -5.26
N SER A 229 0.37 -20.73 -6.00
CA SER A 229 -0.39 -20.08 -7.07
C SER A 229 -0.59 -20.96 -8.28
N GLU A 230 -1.80 -20.90 -8.85
CA GLU A 230 -2.07 -21.44 -10.18
C GLU A 230 -1.39 -20.59 -11.29
N PRO A 231 -1.29 -21.12 -12.53
CA PRO A 231 -0.86 -20.35 -13.69
C PRO A 231 -1.68 -19.08 -13.87
N ARG A 232 -1.03 -17.99 -14.30
CA ARG A 232 -1.70 -16.71 -14.55
C ARG A 232 -2.78 -16.85 -15.61
N LYS A 233 -3.99 -16.39 -15.27
CA LYS A 233 -5.17 -16.49 -16.16
C LYS A 233 -5.48 -15.19 -16.88
N LEU A 234 -4.93 -14.05 -16.41
CA LEU A 234 -5.20 -12.75 -17.00
C LEU A 234 -4.33 -12.49 -18.23
N LYS A 235 -4.90 -11.77 -19.20
CA LYS A 235 -4.14 -11.26 -20.34
C LYS A 235 -3.00 -10.39 -19.84
N GLN A 236 -1.78 -10.72 -20.25
CA GLN A 236 -0.61 -9.94 -19.89
C GLN A 236 -0.53 -8.68 -20.77
N LEU A 237 -0.14 -7.58 -20.14
CA LEU A 237 0.00 -6.26 -20.76
C LEU A 237 1.46 -5.85 -20.81
N GLN A 238 1.77 -4.95 -21.73
CA GLN A 238 3.09 -4.32 -21.85
C GLN A 238 3.16 -3.07 -20.97
N CYS A 239 4.36 -2.72 -20.54
CA CYS A 239 4.72 -1.38 -20.11
C CYS A 239 5.54 -0.71 -21.20
N TRP A 240 5.76 0.59 -21.06
CA TRP A 240 6.59 1.36 -21.97
C TRP A 240 7.62 2.15 -21.18
N THR A 241 8.83 2.20 -21.71
CA THR A 241 9.94 2.97 -21.14
C THR A 241 10.03 4.30 -21.88
N CYS A 242 10.01 5.38 -21.09
CA CYS A 242 10.24 6.73 -21.58
C CYS A 242 11.47 7.29 -20.85
N PHE A 243 12.40 7.84 -21.61
CA PHE A 243 13.60 8.47 -21.07
C PHE A 243 13.37 9.97 -20.89
N THR A 244 13.94 10.54 -19.84
CA THR A 244 13.98 11.98 -19.65
C THR A 244 15.13 12.57 -20.48
N ASN A 245 14.93 13.80 -20.97
CA ASN A 245 15.94 14.59 -21.68
C ASN A 245 16.09 15.97 -21.03
N GLU A 246 16.97 16.80 -21.57
CA GLU A 246 17.22 18.14 -20.99
C GLU A 246 15.98 19.03 -21.02
N GLU A 247 15.15 18.96 -22.05
CA GLU A 247 13.89 19.75 -22.13
C GLU A 247 12.93 19.37 -20.99
N VAL A 248 12.80 18.07 -20.74
CA VAL A 248 12.01 17.57 -19.59
C VAL A 248 12.60 18.07 -18.28
N HIS A 249 13.93 18.02 -18.12
CA HIS A 249 14.60 18.49 -16.91
C HIS A 249 14.42 20.00 -16.71
N GLU A 250 14.44 20.80 -17.76
CA GLU A 250 14.17 22.25 -17.65
C GLU A 250 12.74 22.54 -17.20
N VAL A 251 11.74 21.87 -17.76
CA VAL A 251 10.35 22.00 -17.34
C VAL A 251 10.19 21.64 -15.87
N LEU A 252 10.84 20.55 -15.47
CA LEU A 252 10.80 20.11 -14.08
C LEU A 252 11.49 21.09 -13.13
N ARG A 253 12.67 21.64 -13.50
CA ARG A 253 13.37 22.66 -12.71
C ARG A 253 12.51 23.91 -12.50
N LYS A 254 11.77 24.34 -13.53
CA LYS A 254 10.84 25.48 -13.43
C LYS A 254 9.70 25.22 -12.43
N GLY A 255 9.27 23.95 -12.27
CA GLY A 255 8.22 23.56 -11.33
C GLY A 255 8.70 23.31 -9.88
N LEU A 256 10.02 23.26 -9.64
CA LEU A 256 10.55 22.96 -8.29
C LEU A 256 10.10 23.97 -7.21
N PRO A 257 10.09 25.30 -7.46
CA PRO A 257 9.61 26.27 -6.48
C PRO A 257 8.15 26.07 -6.06
N ASP A 258 7.34 25.50 -6.95
CA ASP A 258 5.93 25.24 -6.73
C ASP A 258 5.68 23.88 -6.06
N SER A 259 6.69 23.05 -5.97
CA SER A 259 6.56 21.72 -5.39
C SER A 259 6.56 21.78 -3.87
N PRO A 260 5.52 21.30 -3.17
CA PRO A 260 5.45 21.27 -1.71
C PRO A 260 6.62 20.54 -1.04
N LEU A 261 7.25 19.64 -1.77
CA LEU A 261 8.41 18.89 -1.31
C LEU A 261 9.69 19.74 -1.26
N PHE A 262 9.84 20.67 -2.21
CA PHE A 262 11.04 21.48 -2.38
C PHE A 262 10.91 22.90 -1.82
N ASN A 263 9.69 23.42 -1.73
CA ASN A 263 9.44 24.77 -1.21
C ASN A 263 9.37 24.85 0.33
N GLY A 264 9.62 23.73 1.04
CA GLY A 264 9.61 23.68 2.50
C GLY A 264 8.21 23.52 3.14
N GLN A 265 7.14 23.41 2.34
CA GLN A 265 5.78 23.25 2.85
C GLN A 265 5.60 21.88 3.53
N ILE A 266 6.25 20.83 3.02
CA ILE A 266 6.28 19.52 3.66
C ILE A 266 7.53 19.38 4.52
N GLN A 267 7.35 19.47 5.83
CA GLN A 267 8.40 19.33 6.84
C GLN A 267 8.37 17.93 7.47
N SER A 268 8.40 16.87 6.65
CA SER A 268 8.37 15.51 7.15
C SER A 268 9.50 14.68 6.58
N ILE A 269 10.00 13.74 7.39
CA ILE A 269 10.96 12.74 6.93
C ILE A 269 10.17 11.69 6.16
N GLY A 270 10.40 11.59 4.84
CA GLY A 270 9.77 10.58 4.02
C GLY A 270 10.78 9.61 3.42
N PRO A 271 10.33 8.45 2.94
CA PRO A 271 11.20 7.54 2.23
C PRO A 271 11.80 8.27 1.03
N ARG A 272 13.11 8.36 0.99
CA ARG A 272 13.88 9.04 -0.07
C ARG A 272 13.76 8.36 -1.43
N TYR A 273 13.15 7.19 -1.48
CA TYR A 273 13.06 6.31 -2.64
C TYR A 273 11.67 6.22 -3.27
N CYS A 274 10.75 7.07 -2.86
CA CYS A 274 9.57 7.27 -3.69
C CYS A 274 10.03 7.98 -4.98
N PRO A 275 9.88 7.36 -6.16
CA PRO A 275 10.48 7.88 -7.38
C PRO A 275 9.82 9.19 -7.80
N CYS A 276 10.33 10.30 -7.28
CA CYS A 276 10.28 11.56 -7.98
C CYS A 276 11.43 11.52 -8.97
N LEU A 277 11.14 11.50 -10.26
CA LEU A 277 12.11 11.52 -11.37
C LEU A 277 13.19 12.59 -11.23
N LEU A 278 12.95 13.63 -10.43
CA LEU A 278 13.87 14.70 -10.13
C LEU A 278 14.80 14.49 -8.96
N TYR A 279 14.55 13.48 -8.15
CA TYR A 279 15.31 13.31 -6.91
C TYR A 279 16.66 12.68 -7.13
N THR A 280 16.80 12.04 -8.25
CA THR A 280 18.01 11.29 -8.57
C THR A 280 18.28 11.45 -10.06
N SER A 281 18.98 12.48 -10.38
CA SER A 281 19.80 12.43 -11.58
C SER A 281 21.27 12.37 -11.13
N PRO A 282 21.95 11.28 -11.37
CA PRO A 282 21.47 9.98 -11.81
C PRO A 282 20.78 9.22 -10.69
N SER A 283 19.71 8.51 -11.01
CA SER A 283 19.09 7.61 -10.02
C SER A 283 20.08 6.49 -9.68
N PRO A 284 20.00 5.86 -8.51
CA PRO A 284 20.81 4.66 -8.23
C PRO A 284 20.59 3.53 -9.25
N ARG A 285 19.54 3.61 -10.05
CA ARG A 285 19.29 2.71 -11.19
C ARG A 285 20.12 3.10 -12.41
N ASP A 286 20.36 4.38 -12.60
CA ASP A 286 21.16 4.90 -13.73
C ASP A 286 22.65 4.75 -13.47
N ILE A 287 23.09 4.75 -12.18
CA ILE A 287 24.47 4.48 -11.76
C ILE A 287 24.78 2.98 -11.80
N SER A 288 23.80 2.12 -11.64
CA SER A 288 24.01 0.68 -11.62
C SER A 288 24.10 0.05 -13.00
N GLY A 289 24.44 0.80 -14.03
CA GLY A 289 24.78 0.39 -15.41
C GLY A 289 24.38 -1.03 -15.75
N SER A 290 23.11 -1.24 -16.01
CA SER A 290 22.66 -2.53 -16.52
C SER A 290 21.15 -2.61 -16.56
#